data_e7b65b32f486a8a9e096d94c4a78b83e
#
_entry.id   e7b65b32f486a8a9e096d94c4a78b83e
#
_cell.length_a   1.000
_cell.length_b   1.000
_cell.length_c   1.000
_cell.angle_alpha   90.00
_cell.angle_beta   90.00
_cell.angle_gamma   90.00
#
_symmetry.space_group_name_H-M   'P 1'
#
loop_
_entity.id
_entity.type
_entity.pdbx_description
1 polymer ?
#
loop_
_entity_poly.entity_id
_entity_poly.type
_entity_poly.pdbx_seq_one_letter_code
_entity_poly.pdbx_strand_id
1 'polypeptide(L)'
;MKILHFSDTHLGFNDLDIINNENINQREADFYDAFSQVVEQIKIIKPDFIIHTGDLFHRSSPSNRAITFALEKFLEIDSLGIPCILIAGNHSTPRTNLSSPILRIFDNFKNVYVSYDQKYKKIEFDDVVFHTLPHMNDETIALGQIELCEENIEESKRNIMMMHCSVGAWYLMQEFGEWVYPSNKEYIFEKMDYV
;
A
#
# COMPACT_ATOMS: atom_id res chain seq x y z
N MET A 1 -20.56 -5.74 -1.58
CA MET A 1 -19.09 -5.80 -1.47
C MET A 1 -18.66 -5.05 -0.22
N LYS A 2 -17.79 -5.64 0.59
CA LYS A 2 -17.22 -5.08 1.81
C LYS A 2 -15.69 -5.06 1.66
N ILE A 3 -15.07 -3.90 1.80
CA ILE A 3 -13.61 -3.73 1.73
C ILE A 3 -13.12 -3.29 3.10
N LEU A 4 -12.03 -3.91 3.58
CA LEU A 4 -11.27 -3.41 4.71
C LEU A 4 -10.06 -2.66 4.17
N HIS A 5 -10.03 -1.34 4.43
CA HIS A 5 -8.97 -0.44 3.96
C HIS A 5 -8.13 0.07 5.13
N PHE A 6 -6.83 0.01 5.00
CA PHE A 6 -5.85 0.60 5.91
C PHE A 6 -4.56 0.96 5.18
N SER A 7 -3.71 1.78 5.78
CA SER A 7 -2.44 2.22 5.22
C SER A 7 -1.44 2.56 6.34
N ASP A 8 -0.24 2.95 5.96
CA ASP A 8 0.74 3.62 6.84
C ASP A 8 1.05 2.83 8.13
N THR A 9 1.19 1.52 7.99
CA THR A 9 1.53 0.64 9.12
C THR A 9 2.96 0.82 9.62
N HIS A 10 3.86 1.38 8.82
CA HIS A 10 5.23 1.74 9.18
C HIS A 10 5.96 0.73 10.05
N LEU A 11 5.88 -0.56 9.72
CA LEU A 11 6.54 -1.62 10.47
C LEU A 11 8.05 -1.36 10.56
N GLY A 12 8.58 -1.45 11.80
CA GLY A 12 9.97 -1.14 12.10
C GLY A 12 10.24 0.32 12.45
N PHE A 13 9.19 1.15 12.65
CA PHE A 13 9.35 2.50 13.20
C PHE A 13 9.84 2.44 14.65
N ASN A 14 10.92 3.15 14.98
CA ASN A 14 11.62 3.03 16.26
C ASN A 14 12.19 4.36 16.80
N ASP A 15 11.44 5.42 16.69
CA ASP A 15 11.89 6.81 16.92
C ASP A 15 11.98 7.23 18.41
N LEU A 16 11.67 6.35 19.36
CA LEU A 16 11.79 6.61 20.80
C LEU A 16 12.88 5.76 21.43
N ASP A 17 13.67 6.33 22.36
CA ASP A 17 14.72 5.63 23.12
C ASP A 17 14.17 4.77 24.29
N ILE A 18 12.89 4.41 24.24
CA ILE A 18 12.26 3.58 25.26
C ILE A 18 12.28 2.12 24.80
N ILE A 19 12.91 1.26 25.58
CA ILE A 19 12.97 -0.19 25.33
C ILE A 19 12.04 -0.91 26.32
N ASN A 20 11.20 -1.80 25.80
CA ASN A 20 10.30 -2.60 26.61
C ASN A 20 11.01 -3.82 27.26
N ASN A 21 10.27 -4.61 28.05
CA ASN A 21 10.80 -5.78 28.75
C ASN A 21 11.30 -6.91 27.83
N GLU A 22 10.96 -6.86 26.53
CA GLU A 22 11.36 -7.84 25.51
C GLU A 22 12.59 -7.38 24.72
N ASN A 23 13.24 -6.28 25.15
CA ASN A 23 14.35 -5.64 24.45
C ASN A 23 13.97 -5.14 23.03
N ILE A 24 12.74 -4.72 22.85
CA ILE A 24 12.22 -4.10 21.63
C ILE A 24 11.95 -2.63 21.90
N ASN A 25 12.23 -1.76 20.94
CA ASN A 25 11.79 -0.37 21.01
C ASN A 25 10.29 -0.32 21.24
N GLN A 26 9.81 0.47 22.21
CA GLN A 26 8.40 0.50 22.60
C GLN A 26 7.52 0.93 21.41
N ARG A 27 7.95 1.91 20.61
CA ARG A 27 7.20 2.33 19.44
C ARG A 27 7.10 1.23 18.37
N GLU A 28 8.19 0.51 18.13
CA GLU A 28 8.19 -0.64 17.22
C GLU A 28 7.18 -1.70 17.69
N ALA A 29 7.13 -1.99 18.98
CA ALA A 29 6.15 -2.90 19.57
C ALA A 29 4.70 -2.40 19.41
N ASP A 30 4.45 -1.10 19.67
CA ASP A 30 3.12 -0.50 19.52
C ASP A 30 2.59 -0.64 18.07
N PHE A 31 3.46 -0.46 17.06
CA PHE A 31 3.08 -0.62 15.65
C PHE A 31 2.79 -2.09 15.29
N TYR A 32 3.55 -3.02 15.84
CA TYR A 32 3.29 -4.45 15.67
C TYR A 32 1.97 -4.88 16.31
N ASP A 33 1.67 -4.37 17.50
CA ASP A 33 0.40 -4.62 18.19
C ASP A 33 -0.78 -4.04 17.41
N ALA A 34 -0.67 -2.81 16.91
CA ALA A 34 -1.70 -2.17 16.10
C ALA A 34 -1.99 -3.00 14.83
N PHE A 35 -0.95 -3.42 14.10
CA PHE A 35 -1.16 -4.25 12.92
C PHE A 35 -1.72 -5.64 13.25
N SER A 36 -1.31 -6.22 14.36
CA SER A 36 -1.90 -7.49 14.84
C SER A 36 -3.39 -7.34 15.11
N GLN A 37 -3.85 -6.22 15.69
CA GLN A 37 -5.25 -5.94 15.90
C GLN A 37 -6.01 -5.80 14.57
N VAL A 38 -5.41 -5.17 13.54
CA VAL A 38 -6.02 -5.12 12.20
C VAL A 38 -6.21 -6.52 11.63
N VAL A 39 -5.21 -7.40 11.75
CA VAL A 39 -5.31 -8.79 11.28
C VAL A 39 -6.43 -9.56 12.01
N GLU A 40 -6.57 -9.36 13.33
CA GLU A 40 -7.70 -9.95 14.08
C GLU A 40 -9.06 -9.40 13.61
N GLN A 41 -9.16 -8.11 13.31
CA GLN A 41 -10.38 -7.54 12.73
C GLN A 41 -10.71 -8.13 11.36
N ILE A 42 -9.71 -8.37 10.50
CA ILE A 42 -9.90 -9.06 9.22
C ILE A 42 -10.55 -10.44 9.42
N LYS A 43 -10.06 -11.22 10.39
CA LYS A 43 -10.60 -12.55 10.72
C LYS A 43 -12.05 -12.50 11.20
N ILE A 44 -12.40 -11.45 11.97
CA ILE A 44 -13.77 -11.27 12.50
C ILE A 44 -14.73 -10.77 11.41
N ILE A 45 -14.32 -9.73 10.66
CA ILE A 45 -15.15 -9.03 9.67
C ILE A 45 -15.36 -9.86 8.42
N LYS A 46 -14.34 -10.62 8.02
CA LYS A 46 -14.27 -11.39 6.78
C LYS A 46 -14.73 -10.55 5.58
N PRO A 47 -13.97 -9.51 5.22
CA PRO A 47 -14.31 -8.66 4.08
C PRO A 47 -14.20 -9.44 2.77
N ASP A 48 -14.80 -8.93 1.70
CA ASP A 48 -14.63 -9.47 0.35
C ASP A 48 -13.22 -9.17 -0.19
N PHE A 49 -12.67 -8.02 0.19
CA PHE A 49 -11.32 -7.57 -0.19
C PHE A 49 -10.62 -6.86 0.97
N ILE A 50 -9.31 -6.94 0.97
CA ILE A 50 -8.42 -6.18 1.87
C ILE A 50 -7.56 -5.28 0.98
N ILE A 51 -7.45 -3.99 1.31
CA ILE A 51 -6.56 -3.07 0.61
C ILE A 51 -5.64 -2.36 1.60
N HIS A 52 -4.36 -2.29 1.22
CA HIS A 52 -3.33 -1.54 1.93
C HIS A 52 -2.69 -0.52 0.97
N THR A 53 -2.90 0.76 1.23
CA THR A 53 -2.56 1.83 0.30
C THR A 53 -1.20 2.47 0.53
N GLY A 54 -0.23 1.69 0.98
CA GLY A 54 1.18 2.11 1.01
C GLY A 54 1.78 2.19 2.42
N ASP A 55 3.08 2.32 2.44
CA ASP A 55 3.90 2.45 3.64
C ASP A 55 3.72 1.33 4.69
N LEU A 56 3.77 0.09 4.19
CA LEU A 56 3.79 -1.09 5.05
C LEU A 56 5.03 -1.09 5.96
N PHE A 57 6.19 -0.77 5.41
CA PHE A 57 7.44 -0.65 6.16
C PHE A 57 7.83 0.82 6.30
N HIS A 58 8.45 1.16 7.43
CA HIS A 58 8.97 2.52 7.68
C HIS A 58 10.19 2.88 6.83
N ARG A 59 10.88 1.91 6.23
CA ARG A 59 12.08 2.12 5.41
C ARG A 59 12.11 1.12 4.25
N SER A 60 12.73 1.52 3.15
CA SER A 60 12.96 0.64 1.99
C SER A 60 13.92 -0.53 2.27
N SER A 61 14.67 -0.46 3.39
CA SER A 61 15.50 -1.54 3.92
C SER A 61 15.14 -1.77 5.39
N PRO A 62 14.04 -2.46 5.68
CA PRO A 62 13.57 -2.69 7.04
C PRO A 62 14.48 -3.69 7.79
N SER A 63 14.34 -3.72 9.12
CA SER A 63 15.02 -4.70 9.96
C SER A 63 14.52 -6.13 9.68
N ASN A 64 15.35 -7.13 9.96
CA ASN A 64 14.93 -8.54 9.87
C ASN A 64 13.69 -8.82 10.72
N ARG A 65 13.57 -8.18 11.90
CA ARG A 65 12.39 -8.31 12.77
C ARG A 65 11.14 -7.82 12.06
N ALA A 66 11.17 -6.62 11.46
CA ALA A 66 10.04 -6.08 10.75
C ALA A 66 9.63 -6.96 9.55
N ILE A 67 10.61 -7.49 8.81
CA ILE A 67 10.37 -8.41 7.69
C ILE A 67 9.72 -9.69 8.18
N THR A 68 10.27 -10.33 9.21
CA THR A 68 9.73 -11.59 9.75
C THR A 68 8.31 -11.40 10.26
N PHE A 69 8.07 -10.34 11.04
CA PHE A 69 6.74 -10.02 11.54
C PHE A 69 5.73 -9.79 10.39
N ALA A 70 6.11 -9.00 9.38
CA ALA A 70 5.24 -8.78 8.22
C ALA A 70 4.91 -10.09 7.49
N LEU A 71 5.90 -10.94 7.24
CA LEU A 71 5.70 -12.24 6.59
C LEU A 71 4.74 -13.13 7.40
N GLU A 72 4.90 -13.21 8.72
CA GLU A 72 4.00 -13.98 9.60
C GLU A 72 2.55 -13.48 9.48
N LYS A 73 2.33 -12.15 9.55
CA LYS A 73 1.00 -11.56 9.45
C LYS A 73 0.37 -11.71 8.07
N PHE A 74 1.16 -11.56 7.01
CA PHE A 74 0.65 -11.78 5.65
C PHE A 74 0.40 -13.26 5.34
N LEU A 75 1.13 -14.21 5.95
CA LEU A 75 0.79 -15.63 5.89
C LEU A 75 -0.57 -15.93 6.55
N GLU A 76 -0.86 -15.28 7.70
CA GLU A 76 -2.17 -15.37 8.33
C GLU A 76 -3.26 -14.84 7.38
N ILE A 77 -3.08 -13.65 6.79
CA ILE A 77 -4.02 -13.04 5.83
C ILE A 77 -4.22 -13.94 4.60
N ASP A 78 -3.14 -14.42 3.97
CA ASP A 78 -3.18 -15.28 2.79
C ASP A 78 -3.94 -16.57 3.05
N SER A 79 -3.80 -17.14 4.26
CA SER A 79 -4.50 -18.36 4.67
C SER A 79 -6.02 -18.22 4.74
N LEU A 80 -6.53 -16.98 4.85
CA LEU A 80 -7.97 -16.70 4.86
C LEU A 80 -8.61 -16.83 3.48
N GLY A 81 -7.79 -16.84 2.40
CA GLY A 81 -8.28 -16.88 1.02
C GLY A 81 -8.95 -15.59 0.55
N ILE A 82 -8.83 -14.50 1.31
CA ILE A 82 -9.39 -13.19 0.96
C ILE A 82 -8.36 -12.42 0.11
N PRO A 83 -8.72 -11.93 -1.08
CA PRO A 83 -7.80 -11.13 -1.88
C PRO A 83 -7.34 -9.88 -1.12
N CYS A 84 -6.02 -9.72 -1.01
CA CYS A 84 -5.37 -8.57 -0.39
C CYS A 84 -4.54 -7.82 -1.43
N ILE A 85 -4.88 -6.56 -1.69
CA ILE A 85 -4.16 -5.72 -2.63
C ILE A 85 -3.28 -4.74 -1.84
N LEU A 86 -1.98 -4.75 -2.13
CA LEU A 86 -0.96 -3.95 -1.45
C LEU A 86 -0.20 -3.10 -2.46
N ILE A 87 -0.10 -1.79 -2.23
CA ILE A 87 0.73 -0.90 -3.04
C ILE A 87 1.93 -0.37 -2.25
N ALA A 88 2.98 0.01 -2.96
CA ALA A 88 4.13 0.68 -2.34
C ALA A 88 3.83 2.16 -2.08
N GLY A 89 4.21 2.64 -0.90
CA GLY A 89 4.30 4.06 -0.58
C GLY A 89 5.73 4.59 -0.77
N ASN A 90 5.98 5.85 -0.38
CA ASN A 90 7.28 6.51 -0.51
C ASN A 90 8.37 5.87 0.35
N HIS A 91 8.04 5.36 1.54
CA HIS A 91 8.98 4.65 2.42
C HIS A 91 9.37 3.26 1.91
N SER A 92 8.52 2.62 1.10
CA SER A 92 8.75 1.27 0.55
C SER A 92 9.36 1.29 -0.85
N THR A 93 9.36 2.44 -1.52
CA THR A 93 9.87 2.61 -2.89
C THR A 93 11.37 2.92 -2.87
N PRO A 94 12.22 2.12 -3.54
CA PRO A 94 13.64 2.44 -3.66
C PRO A 94 13.86 3.75 -4.41
N ARG A 95 14.80 4.56 -3.93
CA ARG A 95 15.19 5.82 -4.61
C ARG A 95 16.04 5.60 -5.87
N THR A 96 16.57 4.40 -6.05
CA THR A 96 17.42 4.04 -7.19
C THR A 96 17.02 2.68 -7.74
N ASN A 97 17.17 2.49 -9.04
CA ASN A 97 16.90 1.21 -9.72
C ASN A 97 17.90 0.09 -9.37
N LEU A 98 18.91 0.38 -8.53
CA LEU A 98 19.89 -0.60 -8.08
C LEU A 98 19.39 -1.48 -6.92
N SER A 99 18.34 -1.04 -6.23
CA SER A 99 17.77 -1.76 -5.11
C SER A 99 16.46 -2.45 -5.53
N SER A 100 16.31 -3.71 -5.15
CA SER A 100 15.03 -4.42 -5.35
C SER A 100 13.98 -3.88 -4.36
N PRO A 101 12.74 -3.63 -4.79
CA PRO A 101 11.66 -3.24 -3.89
C PRO A 101 11.44 -4.29 -2.81
N ILE A 102 11.30 -3.84 -1.55
CA ILE A 102 11.09 -4.76 -0.41
C ILE A 102 9.79 -5.54 -0.53
N LEU A 103 8.75 -4.96 -1.10
CA LEU A 103 7.45 -5.62 -1.24
C LEU A 103 7.47 -6.83 -2.17
N ARG A 104 8.54 -7.02 -2.93
CA ARG A 104 8.77 -8.22 -3.73
C ARG A 104 8.76 -9.52 -2.91
N ILE A 105 9.00 -9.44 -1.60
CA ILE A 105 8.90 -10.61 -0.71
C ILE A 105 7.52 -11.27 -0.71
N PHE A 106 6.48 -10.53 -1.13
CA PHE A 106 5.10 -11.03 -1.19
C PHE A 106 4.68 -11.59 -2.55
N ASP A 107 5.53 -11.58 -3.58
CA ASP A 107 5.19 -12.03 -4.94
C ASP A 107 4.73 -13.50 -5.02
N ASN A 108 5.12 -14.32 -4.04
CA ASN A 108 4.79 -15.74 -4.01
C ASN A 108 3.56 -16.08 -3.14
N PHE A 109 2.90 -15.09 -2.56
CA PHE A 109 1.66 -15.29 -1.84
C PHE A 109 0.51 -15.51 -2.83
N LYS A 110 -0.41 -16.41 -2.49
CA LYS A 110 -1.47 -16.80 -3.41
C LYS A 110 -2.57 -15.75 -3.56
N ASN A 111 -2.94 -15.11 -2.45
CA ASN A 111 -4.05 -14.18 -2.38
C ASN A 111 -3.58 -12.73 -2.12
N VAL A 112 -2.28 -12.45 -2.21
CA VAL A 112 -1.71 -11.11 -2.05
C VAL A 112 -1.22 -10.59 -3.39
N TYR A 113 -1.81 -9.50 -3.84
CA TYR A 113 -1.55 -8.84 -5.11
C TYR A 113 -0.74 -7.56 -4.84
N VAL A 114 0.48 -7.49 -5.33
CA VAL A 114 1.39 -6.39 -4.98
C VAL A 114 1.68 -5.49 -6.18
N SER A 115 1.71 -4.17 -5.93
CA SER A 115 2.10 -3.17 -6.92
C SER A 115 3.18 -2.26 -6.32
N TYR A 116 4.42 -2.35 -6.84
CA TYR A 116 5.61 -1.69 -6.27
C TYR A 116 6.61 -1.15 -7.30
N ASP A 117 6.38 -1.35 -8.58
CA ASP A 117 7.35 -1.07 -9.65
C ASP A 117 7.20 0.32 -10.28
N GLN A 118 6.54 1.25 -9.56
CA GLN A 118 6.27 2.61 -10.02
C GLN A 118 5.48 2.66 -11.33
N LYS A 119 4.62 1.67 -11.55
CA LYS A 119 3.77 1.56 -12.73
C LYS A 119 2.33 1.31 -12.33
N TYR A 120 1.43 1.79 -13.15
CA TYR A 120 0.04 1.40 -13.10
C TYR A 120 -0.10 -0.12 -13.27
N LYS A 121 -0.92 -0.73 -12.45
CA LYS A 121 -1.31 -2.12 -12.58
C LYS A 121 -2.83 -2.23 -12.39
N LYS A 122 -3.48 -2.92 -13.32
CA LYS A 122 -4.89 -3.31 -13.23
C LYS A 122 -4.96 -4.69 -12.58
N ILE A 123 -5.75 -4.81 -11.52
CA ILE A 123 -6.04 -6.09 -10.85
C ILE A 123 -7.55 -6.28 -10.94
N GLU A 124 -7.97 -7.31 -11.68
CA GLU A 124 -9.35 -7.49 -12.09
C GLU A 124 -9.94 -8.73 -11.42
N PHE A 125 -11.15 -8.59 -10.90
CA PHE A 125 -12.04 -9.64 -10.44
C PHE A 125 -13.38 -9.55 -11.18
N ASP A 126 -14.30 -10.49 -10.92
CA ASP A 126 -15.56 -10.59 -11.67
C ASP A 126 -16.31 -9.25 -11.75
N ASP A 127 -16.57 -8.60 -10.60
CA ASP A 127 -17.40 -7.41 -10.49
C ASP A 127 -16.65 -6.13 -10.16
N VAL A 128 -15.30 -6.21 -9.98
CA VAL A 128 -14.50 -5.09 -9.51
C VAL A 128 -13.11 -5.06 -10.14
N VAL A 129 -12.64 -3.86 -10.40
CA VAL A 129 -11.29 -3.57 -10.89
C VAL A 129 -10.58 -2.68 -9.88
N PHE A 130 -9.39 -3.09 -9.45
CA PHE A 130 -8.49 -2.26 -8.68
C PHE A 130 -7.44 -1.65 -9.59
N HIS A 131 -7.43 -0.33 -9.65
CA HIS A 131 -6.47 0.49 -10.36
C HIS A 131 -5.39 0.93 -9.39
N THR A 132 -4.22 0.31 -9.43
CA THR A 132 -3.15 0.59 -8.47
C THR A 132 -2.11 1.54 -9.05
N LEU A 133 -1.89 2.65 -8.36
CA LEU A 133 -0.89 3.67 -8.62
C LEU A 133 0.05 3.76 -7.40
N PRO A 134 1.08 2.89 -7.31
CA PRO A 134 2.03 2.95 -6.21
C PRO A 134 2.79 4.27 -6.24
N HIS A 135 3.49 4.60 -5.14
CA HIS A 135 4.35 5.78 -5.12
C HIS A 135 5.33 5.80 -6.30
N MET A 136 5.49 6.97 -6.91
CA MET A 136 6.34 7.22 -8.07
C MET A 136 7.33 8.33 -7.78
N ASN A 137 8.62 8.11 -8.09
CA ASN A 137 9.68 9.07 -7.84
C ASN A 137 9.73 10.20 -8.90
N ASP A 138 9.03 10.04 -10.02
CA ASP A 138 9.06 10.97 -11.16
C ASP A 138 7.64 11.35 -11.58
N GLU A 139 7.35 12.66 -11.55
CA GLU A 139 6.03 13.20 -11.89
C GLU A 139 5.64 12.98 -13.37
N THR A 140 6.63 12.96 -14.28
CA THR A 140 6.36 12.71 -15.70
C THR A 140 5.94 11.27 -15.92
N ILE A 141 6.59 10.34 -15.21
CA ILE A 141 6.21 8.93 -15.22
C ILE A 141 4.80 8.79 -14.63
N ALA A 142 4.52 9.45 -13.50
CA ALA A 142 3.23 9.40 -12.81
C ALA A 142 2.08 9.84 -13.73
N LEU A 143 2.26 10.93 -14.50
CA LEU A 143 1.26 11.40 -15.47
C LEU A 143 0.90 10.32 -16.48
N GLY A 144 1.90 9.67 -17.09
CA GLY A 144 1.65 8.59 -18.06
C GLY A 144 0.94 7.38 -17.43
N GLN A 145 1.22 7.08 -16.15
CA GLN A 145 0.54 5.99 -15.44
C GLN A 145 -0.91 6.34 -15.07
N ILE A 146 -1.21 7.60 -14.78
CA ILE A 146 -2.58 8.09 -14.57
C ILE A 146 -3.39 8.00 -15.88
N GLU A 147 -2.79 8.33 -17.01
CA GLU A 147 -3.43 8.20 -18.32
C GLU A 147 -3.75 6.74 -18.66
N LEU A 148 -2.82 5.84 -18.38
CA LEU A 148 -3.08 4.40 -18.49
C LEU A 148 -4.21 3.92 -17.56
N CYS A 149 -4.29 4.47 -16.35
CA CYS A 149 -5.39 4.17 -15.44
C CYS A 149 -6.73 4.61 -16.05
N GLU A 150 -6.81 5.84 -16.56
CA GLU A 150 -8.02 6.41 -17.18
C GLU A 150 -8.49 5.56 -18.37
N GLU A 151 -7.57 5.12 -19.25
CA GLU A 151 -7.86 4.29 -20.41
C GLU A 151 -8.41 2.90 -20.05
N ASN A 152 -8.15 2.43 -18.82
CA ASN A 152 -8.53 1.10 -18.37
C ASN A 152 -9.74 1.07 -17.42
N ILE A 153 -10.46 2.18 -17.28
CA ILE A 153 -11.70 2.24 -16.50
C ILE A 153 -12.78 1.41 -17.22
N GLU A 154 -13.46 0.55 -16.49
CA GLU A 154 -14.52 -0.31 -17.01
C GLU A 154 -15.89 0.09 -16.46
N GLU A 155 -16.71 0.73 -17.29
CA GLU A 155 -18.06 1.19 -16.92
C GLU A 155 -18.99 0.06 -16.44
N SER A 156 -18.72 -1.19 -16.84
CA SER A 156 -19.53 -2.35 -16.46
C SER A 156 -19.17 -2.94 -15.08
N LYS A 157 -18.07 -2.47 -14.46
CA LYS A 157 -17.55 -2.96 -13.17
C LYS A 157 -17.39 -1.80 -12.18
N ARG A 158 -17.24 -2.15 -10.91
CA ARG A 158 -16.81 -1.20 -9.90
C ARG A 158 -15.34 -0.91 -10.09
N ASN A 159 -14.98 0.37 -10.15
CA ASN A 159 -13.62 0.83 -10.30
C ASN A 159 -13.13 1.41 -8.99
N ILE A 160 -12.07 0.84 -8.43
CA ILE A 160 -11.45 1.26 -7.19
C ILE A 160 -10.04 1.72 -7.50
N MET A 161 -9.74 2.99 -7.24
CA MET A 161 -8.39 3.53 -7.39
C MET A 161 -7.66 3.44 -6.04
N MET A 162 -6.45 2.90 -6.09
CA MET A 162 -5.53 2.85 -4.95
C MET A 162 -4.29 3.64 -5.31
N MET A 163 -3.96 4.65 -4.50
CA MET A 163 -2.77 5.47 -4.70
C MET A 163 -2.15 5.86 -3.35
N HIS A 164 -0.85 6.20 -3.39
CA HIS A 164 -0.13 6.73 -2.25
C HIS A 164 0.55 8.04 -2.66
N CYS A 165 -0.14 9.15 -2.44
CA CYS A 165 0.28 10.49 -2.84
C CYS A 165 -0.51 11.56 -2.10
N SER A 166 -0.09 12.81 -2.21
CA SER A 166 -0.86 13.95 -1.73
C SER A 166 -1.83 14.44 -2.80
N VAL A 167 -3.05 14.83 -2.40
CA VAL A 167 -4.07 15.44 -3.27
C VAL A 167 -4.34 16.86 -2.80
N GLY A 168 -4.31 17.83 -3.70
CA GLY A 168 -4.70 19.22 -3.44
C GLY A 168 -3.73 20.09 -2.63
N ALA A 169 -2.78 19.54 -1.87
CA ALA A 169 -1.84 20.27 -0.99
C ALA A 169 -0.40 20.27 -1.54
N TRP A 170 -0.25 20.70 -2.73
CA TRP A 170 0.88 20.45 -3.62
C TRP A 170 2.28 20.94 -3.23
N TYR A 171 2.49 21.86 -2.31
CA TYR A 171 3.88 22.31 -2.05
C TYR A 171 4.46 21.94 -0.67
N LEU A 172 3.64 21.53 0.27
CA LEU A 172 4.13 21.15 1.61
C LEU A 172 4.63 19.70 1.67
N MET A 173 4.12 18.82 0.81
CA MET A 173 4.39 17.38 0.89
C MET A 173 5.51 16.92 -0.04
N GLN A 174 5.86 17.69 -1.08
CA GLN A 174 7.05 17.42 -1.92
C GLN A 174 8.35 17.42 -1.11
N GLU A 175 8.46 18.25 -0.05
CA GLU A 175 9.62 18.26 0.84
C GLU A 175 9.80 16.96 1.62
N PHE A 176 8.71 16.18 1.80
CA PHE A 176 8.73 14.88 2.48
C PHE A 176 8.89 13.68 1.52
N GLY A 177 9.08 13.94 0.23
CA GLY A 177 9.30 12.91 -0.78
C GLY A 177 8.03 12.25 -1.30
N GLU A 178 6.87 12.84 -1.04
CA GLU A 178 5.61 12.42 -1.65
C GLU A 178 5.43 13.11 -3.02
N TRP A 179 4.88 12.37 -3.98
CA TRP A 179 4.40 12.99 -5.21
C TRP A 179 2.99 13.54 -5.03
N VAL A 180 2.64 14.54 -5.83
CA VAL A 180 1.36 15.21 -5.74
C VAL A 180 0.51 14.83 -6.95
N TYR A 181 -0.72 14.37 -6.69
CA TYR A 181 -1.66 14.06 -7.76
C TYR A 181 -2.03 15.35 -8.53
N PRO A 182 -1.94 15.34 -9.87
CA PRO A 182 -2.19 16.55 -10.65
C PRO A 182 -3.66 16.99 -10.56
N SER A 183 -3.89 18.25 -10.15
CA SER A 183 -5.25 18.77 -9.97
C SER A 183 -6.09 18.75 -11.26
N ASN A 184 -5.44 18.88 -12.41
CA ASN A 184 -6.12 18.79 -13.72
C ASN A 184 -6.52 17.36 -14.12
N LYS A 185 -6.17 16.35 -13.32
CA LYS A 185 -6.56 14.94 -13.49
C LYS A 185 -7.54 14.45 -12.41
N GLU A 186 -7.90 15.30 -11.44
CA GLU A 186 -8.84 14.93 -10.35
C GLU A 186 -10.24 14.54 -10.86
N TYR A 187 -10.63 14.96 -12.05
CA TYR A 187 -11.89 14.54 -12.70
C TYR A 187 -11.99 13.01 -12.87
N ILE A 188 -10.87 12.28 -12.87
CA ILE A 188 -10.84 10.81 -12.93
C ILE A 188 -11.50 10.21 -11.70
N PHE A 189 -11.43 10.88 -10.53
CA PHE A 189 -12.06 10.39 -9.31
C PHE A 189 -13.58 10.26 -9.42
N GLU A 190 -14.22 11.11 -10.25
CA GLU A 190 -15.67 11.02 -10.51
C GLU A 190 -16.07 9.76 -11.27
N LYS A 191 -15.10 9.10 -11.93
CA LYS A 191 -15.29 7.84 -12.67
C LYS A 191 -15.03 6.60 -11.80
N MET A 192 -14.59 6.80 -10.55
CA MET A 192 -14.29 5.74 -9.60
C MET A 192 -15.40 5.57 -8.58
N ASP A 193 -15.67 4.33 -8.19
CA ASP A 193 -16.60 4.01 -7.10
C ASP A 193 -15.95 4.26 -5.72
N TYR A 194 -14.62 4.23 -5.67
CA TYR A 194 -13.82 4.50 -4.46
C TYR A 194 -12.40 4.94 -4.84
N VAL A 195 -11.87 5.92 -4.08
CA VAL A 195 -10.49 6.39 -4.19
C VAL A 195 -9.86 6.41 -2.80
#